data_02b723dc1fefcd2bdb6a8ab259c4d613
#
_entry.id   02b723dc1fefcd2bdb6a8ab259c4d613
#
_cell.length_a   1.000
_cell.length_b   1.000
_cell.length_c   1.000
_cell.angle_alpha   90.00
_cell.angle_beta   90.00
_cell.angle_gamma   90.00
#
_symmetry.space_group_name_H-M   'P 1'
#
loop_
_entity.id
_entity.type
_entity.pdbx_description
1 polymer ?
#
loop_
_entity_poly.entity_id
_entity_poly.type
_entity_poly.pdbx_seq_one_letter_code
_entity_poly.pdbx_strand_id
1 'polypeptide(L)'
;LCHLSTVKDDEDRHNYAYVFYGDTFFDTSKDPKWLGMGHEMIAFTHYYIVENGEAFYLHAGESVSIEDIEVPHIRHDFRETSDDKGDWDRLMNAISDGIGRGEMTKVVASREVQFTSDTPFNVASILTNLVENNPNCFIFGYEKDGRTFVGASPEILVRHRGSEILSYALAGTAPKD
;
A
#
# COMPACT_ATOMS: atom_id res chain seq x y z
N LEU A 1 0.00 -9.65 -16.87
CA LEU A 1 -1.40 -9.48 -17.31
C LEU A 1 -2.08 -10.83 -17.11
N CYS A 2 -2.91 -10.98 -16.07
CA CYS A 2 -3.79 -12.13 -15.94
C CYS A 2 -4.96 -11.93 -16.92
N HIS A 3 -5.05 -12.79 -17.92
CA HIS A 3 -6.24 -12.85 -18.75
C HIS A 3 -7.38 -13.49 -17.95
N LEU A 4 -8.51 -12.80 -17.83
CA LEU A 4 -9.77 -13.27 -17.21
C LEU A 4 -10.47 -14.36 -18.04
N SER A 5 -9.76 -15.35 -18.58
CA SER A 5 -10.37 -16.29 -19.51
C SER A 5 -11.32 -17.31 -18.88
N THR A 6 -11.33 -17.44 -17.56
CA THR A 6 -12.31 -18.31 -16.87
C THR A 6 -12.42 -17.91 -15.39
N VAL A 7 -13.50 -17.24 -15.03
CA VAL A 7 -13.91 -17.06 -13.64
C VAL A 7 -14.63 -18.35 -13.22
N LYS A 8 -14.07 -19.10 -12.29
CA LYS A 8 -14.74 -20.25 -11.69
C LYS A 8 -15.60 -19.76 -10.55
N ASP A 9 -16.88 -20.12 -10.60
CA ASP A 9 -17.76 -20.03 -9.45
C ASP A 9 -17.47 -21.26 -8.59
N ASP A 10 -16.87 -21.03 -7.43
CA ASP A 10 -16.45 -22.10 -6.52
C ASP A 10 -17.30 -22.03 -5.26
N GLU A 11 -18.38 -22.84 -5.25
CA GLU A 11 -19.29 -22.93 -4.11
C GLU A 11 -18.60 -23.38 -2.81
N ASP A 12 -17.45 -24.07 -2.90
CA ASP A 12 -16.70 -24.53 -1.72
C ASP A 12 -15.86 -23.41 -1.05
N ARG A 13 -15.66 -22.27 -1.71
CA ARG A 13 -14.92 -21.13 -1.14
C ARG A 13 -15.79 -20.13 -0.37
N HIS A 14 -17.06 -20.38 -0.22
CA HIS A 14 -18.00 -19.53 0.56
C HIS A 14 -17.59 -19.34 2.04
N ASN A 15 -16.60 -20.08 2.52
CA ASN A 15 -16.08 -19.95 3.89
C ASN A 15 -14.95 -18.92 4.06
N TYR A 16 -14.53 -18.24 3.00
CA TYR A 16 -13.45 -17.25 3.05
C TYR A 16 -14.01 -15.83 2.87
N ALA A 17 -14.63 -15.31 3.92
CA ALA A 17 -14.88 -13.88 3.98
C ALA A 17 -13.54 -13.19 4.28
N TYR A 18 -13.01 -12.47 3.31
CA TYR A 18 -11.86 -11.59 3.56
C TYR A 18 -12.37 -10.32 4.24
N VAL A 19 -11.80 -10.04 5.40
CA VAL A 19 -12.03 -8.78 6.10
C VAL A 19 -10.75 -7.97 6.01
N PHE A 20 -10.86 -6.78 5.46
CA PHE A 20 -9.76 -5.82 5.41
C PHE A 20 -9.84 -4.94 6.64
N TYR A 21 -8.72 -4.79 7.32
CA TYR A 21 -8.60 -3.93 8.48
C TYR A 21 -7.54 -2.87 8.21
N GLY A 22 -7.91 -1.64 8.43
CA GLY A 22 -7.01 -0.49 8.39
C GLY A 22 -7.08 0.29 9.68
N ASP A 23 -5.91 0.62 10.23
CA ASP A 23 -5.83 1.41 11.44
C ASP A 23 -4.73 2.46 11.32
N THR A 24 -4.88 3.55 12.05
CA THR A 24 -3.83 4.54 12.22
C THR A 24 -2.92 4.14 13.37
N PHE A 25 -1.62 4.44 13.25
CA PHE A 25 -0.65 4.12 14.29
C PHE A 25 -0.94 4.85 15.62
N PHE A 26 -1.56 6.02 15.54
CA PHE A 26 -2.00 6.79 16.70
C PHE A 26 -3.52 6.97 16.68
N ASP A 27 -4.16 6.87 17.82
CA ASP A 27 -5.64 7.03 17.99
C ASP A 27 -6.19 8.37 17.50
N THR A 28 -5.32 9.36 17.33
CA THR A 28 -5.70 10.70 16.88
C THR A 28 -4.75 11.20 15.79
N SER A 29 -5.00 10.83 14.55
CA SER A 29 -4.40 11.56 13.44
C SER A 29 -5.12 12.91 13.30
N LYS A 30 -4.39 14.00 13.59
CA LYS A 30 -4.88 15.36 13.36
C LYS A 30 -4.65 15.82 11.91
N ASP A 31 -3.94 15.02 11.12
CA ASP A 31 -3.68 15.35 9.73
C ASP A 31 -4.93 15.12 8.89
N PRO A 32 -5.47 16.16 8.22
CA PRO A 32 -6.64 16.05 7.38
C PRO A 32 -6.52 15.01 6.26
N LYS A 33 -5.31 14.64 5.85
CA LYS A 33 -5.04 13.61 4.83
C LYS A 33 -5.54 12.24 5.25
N TRP A 34 -5.50 11.94 6.55
CA TRP A 34 -5.92 10.66 7.12
C TRP A 34 -7.34 10.67 7.68
N LEU A 35 -8.03 11.82 7.59
CA LEU A 35 -9.38 11.94 8.12
C LEU A 35 -10.31 10.97 7.36
N GLY A 36 -10.96 10.06 8.10
CA GLY A 36 -11.83 9.04 7.52
C GLY A 36 -11.10 7.85 6.90
N MET A 37 -9.77 7.80 6.95
CA MET A 37 -8.96 6.65 6.59
C MET A 37 -8.39 6.01 7.87
N GLY A 38 -8.75 4.78 8.16
CA GLY A 38 -8.31 4.04 9.35
C GLY A 38 -9.44 3.79 10.35
N HIS A 39 -9.17 2.93 11.34
CA HIS A 39 -10.13 2.38 12.30
C HIS A 39 -11.32 1.69 11.61
N GLU A 40 -11.07 1.01 10.50
CA GLU A 40 -12.12 0.39 9.70
C GLU A 40 -11.89 -1.10 9.52
N MET A 41 -12.98 -1.84 9.63
CA MET A 41 -13.11 -3.21 9.17
C MET A 41 -14.05 -3.24 7.98
N ILE A 42 -13.58 -3.73 6.84
CA ILE A 42 -14.35 -3.75 5.60
C ILE A 42 -14.49 -5.19 5.12
N ALA A 43 -15.73 -5.65 5.01
CA ALA A 43 -16.09 -6.83 4.26
C ALA A 43 -16.81 -6.37 2.99
N PHE A 44 -16.26 -6.69 1.84
CA PHE A 44 -16.87 -6.32 0.56
C PHE A 44 -17.96 -7.31 0.20
N THR A 45 -18.92 -6.86 -0.59
CA THR A 45 -19.94 -7.73 -1.17
C THR A 45 -19.45 -8.45 -2.43
N HIS A 46 -18.35 -7.97 -3.02
CA HIS A 46 -17.76 -8.52 -4.22
C HIS A 46 -16.25 -8.63 -4.05
N TYR A 47 -15.70 -9.81 -4.34
CA TYR A 47 -14.27 -10.08 -4.33
C TYR A 47 -13.85 -10.67 -5.65
N TYR A 48 -12.82 -10.13 -6.22
CA TYR A 48 -12.10 -10.72 -7.33
C TYR A 48 -10.72 -11.16 -6.85
N ILE A 49 -10.45 -12.45 -6.95
CA ILE A 49 -9.25 -13.07 -6.40
C ILE A 49 -8.51 -13.79 -7.52
N VAL A 50 -7.23 -13.52 -7.65
CA VAL A 50 -6.34 -14.27 -8.53
C VAL A 50 -5.31 -14.98 -7.66
N GLU A 51 -5.28 -16.30 -7.73
CA GLU A 51 -4.36 -17.13 -6.96
C GLU A 51 -3.80 -18.24 -7.84
N ASN A 52 -2.48 -18.38 -7.92
CA ASN A 52 -1.79 -19.39 -8.72
C ASN A 52 -2.19 -19.42 -10.21
N GLY A 53 -2.52 -18.27 -10.78
CA GLY A 53 -2.97 -18.14 -12.17
C GLY A 53 -4.46 -18.49 -12.40
N GLU A 54 -5.18 -18.85 -11.37
CA GLU A 54 -6.64 -19.01 -11.42
C GLU A 54 -7.34 -17.77 -10.87
N ALA A 55 -8.45 -17.40 -11.49
CA ALA A 55 -9.24 -16.25 -11.10
C ALA A 55 -10.58 -16.72 -10.51
N PHE A 56 -10.97 -16.11 -9.40
CA PHE A 56 -12.21 -16.41 -8.67
C PHE A 56 -12.98 -15.12 -8.43
N TYR A 57 -14.28 -15.20 -8.63
CA TYR A 57 -15.19 -14.13 -8.30
C TYR A 57 -16.16 -14.59 -7.23
N LEU A 58 -16.08 -13.96 -6.06
CA LEU A 58 -16.97 -14.23 -4.93
C LEU A 58 -17.90 -13.03 -4.76
N HIS A 59 -19.19 -13.26 -4.64
CA HIS A 59 -20.14 -12.19 -4.41
C HIS A 59 -21.27 -12.59 -3.46
N ALA A 60 -21.81 -11.59 -2.76
CA ALA A 60 -23.03 -11.70 -1.97
C ALA A 60 -24.11 -10.84 -2.65
N GLY A 61 -25.17 -11.49 -3.13
CA GLY A 61 -26.23 -10.82 -3.88
C GLY A 61 -26.09 -11.00 -5.40
N GLU A 62 -26.45 -9.97 -6.16
CA GLU A 62 -26.39 -10.03 -7.63
C GLU A 62 -24.94 -9.98 -8.11
N SER A 63 -24.62 -10.78 -9.14
CA SER A 63 -23.32 -10.73 -9.79
C SER A 63 -23.18 -9.45 -10.61
N VAL A 64 -21.98 -8.89 -10.67
CA VAL A 64 -21.62 -7.80 -11.56
C VAL A 64 -20.75 -8.32 -12.70
N SER A 65 -20.90 -7.73 -13.87
CA SER A 65 -20.02 -8.05 -15.00
C SER A 65 -18.62 -7.50 -14.69
N ILE A 66 -17.62 -8.33 -14.86
CA ILE A 66 -16.22 -7.97 -14.74
C ILE A 66 -15.62 -8.01 -16.14
N GLU A 67 -15.10 -6.89 -16.57
CA GLU A 67 -14.48 -6.76 -17.88
C GLU A 67 -12.99 -6.51 -17.72
N ASP A 68 -12.21 -7.11 -18.61
CA ASP A 68 -10.79 -6.75 -18.74
C ASP A 68 -10.67 -5.35 -19.29
N ILE A 69 -9.90 -4.53 -18.61
CA ILE A 69 -9.52 -3.21 -19.09
C ILE A 69 -8.04 -3.17 -19.42
N GLU A 70 -7.70 -2.59 -20.55
CA GLU A 70 -6.32 -2.26 -20.83
C GLU A 70 -5.93 -1.07 -19.95
N VAL A 71 -4.94 -1.28 -19.07
CA VAL A 71 -4.39 -0.22 -18.24
C VAL A 71 -3.34 0.53 -19.04
N PRO A 72 -3.56 1.79 -19.41
CA PRO A 72 -2.59 2.54 -20.17
C PRO A 72 -1.35 2.83 -19.31
N HIS A 73 -0.17 2.67 -19.89
CA HIS A 73 1.06 3.16 -19.29
C HIS A 73 1.12 4.68 -19.43
N ILE A 74 0.60 5.39 -18.44
CA ILE A 74 0.59 6.85 -18.43
C ILE A 74 1.85 7.34 -17.73
N ARG A 75 2.66 8.10 -18.45
CA ARG A 75 3.74 8.87 -17.85
C ARG A 75 3.18 10.21 -17.39
N HIS A 76 3.16 10.41 -16.09
CA HIS A 76 2.74 11.68 -15.51
C HIS A 76 3.93 12.64 -15.42
N ASP A 77 3.74 13.85 -15.90
CA ASP A 77 4.62 14.96 -15.59
C ASP A 77 4.18 15.54 -14.25
N PHE A 78 5.01 15.39 -13.23
CA PHE A 78 4.72 15.91 -11.91
C PHE A 78 5.87 16.78 -11.39
N ARG A 79 5.50 17.74 -10.57
CA ARG A 79 6.42 18.69 -9.95
C ARG A 79 6.39 18.48 -8.45
N GLU A 80 7.57 18.44 -7.86
CA GLU A 80 7.70 18.50 -6.41
C GLU A 80 7.28 19.89 -5.93
N THR A 81 6.36 19.92 -4.96
CA THR A 81 5.83 21.15 -4.37
C THR A 81 6.16 21.31 -2.90
N SER A 82 6.76 20.28 -2.28
CA SER A 82 7.29 20.39 -0.92
C SER A 82 8.63 21.11 -0.91
N ASP A 83 8.79 22.04 0.04
CA ASP A 83 10.08 22.68 0.36
C ASP A 83 10.53 22.22 1.74
N ASP A 84 10.89 20.93 1.84
CA ASP A 84 11.29 20.30 3.10
C ASP A 84 12.80 20.05 3.22
N LYS A 85 13.58 20.40 2.19
CA LYS A 85 15.00 20.08 2.15
C LYS A 85 15.77 20.61 3.36
N GLY A 86 15.49 21.83 3.76
CA GLY A 86 16.14 22.43 4.93
C GLY A 86 15.75 21.73 6.23
N ASP A 87 14.52 21.25 6.34
CA ASP A 87 14.04 20.49 7.50
C ASP A 87 14.67 19.10 7.53
N TRP A 88 14.77 18.45 6.38
CA TRP A 88 15.45 17.17 6.24
C TRP A 88 16.91 17.25 6.62
N ASP A 89 17.65 18.24 6.13
CA ASP A 89 19.06 18.44 6.45
C ASP A 89 19.27 18.70 7.96
N ARG A 90 18.39 19.49 8.59
CA ARG A 90 18.41 19.71 10.05
C ARG A 90 18.17 18.41 10.82
N LEU A 91 17.20 17.62 10.41
CA LEU A 91 16.88 16.32 11.01
C LEU A 91 18.08 15.37 10.92
N MET A 92 18.68 15.25 9.74
CA MET A 92 19.82 14.36 9.52
C MET A 92 21.04 14.76 10.33
N ASN A 93 21.31 16.07 10.46
CA ASN A 93 22.37 16.58 11.31
C ASN A 93 22.10 16.28 12.78
N ALA A 94 20.88 16.52 13.26
CA ALA A 94 20.51 16.24 14.66
C ALA A 94 20.64 14.74 15.00
N ILE A 95 20.25 13.84 14.07
CA ILE A 95 20.42 12.40 14.24
C ILE A 95 21.90 12.03 14.30
N SER A 96 22.71 12.55 13.38
CA SER A 96 24.15 12.28 13.33
C SER A 96 24.85 12.72 14.61
N ASP A 97 24.52 13.91 15.09
CA ASP A 97 25.06 14.44 16.34
C ASP A 97 24.63 13.62 17.57
N GLY A 98 23.35 13.20 17.62
CA GLY A 98 22.85 12.36 18.71
C GLY A 98 23.52 10.98 18.76
N ILE A 99 23.76 10.37 17.59
CA ILE A 99 24.51 9.11 17.48
C ILE A 99 25.98 9.37 17.93
N GLY A 100 26.59 10.47 17.47
CA GLY A 100 27.95 10.81 17.84
C GLY A 100 28.14 11.06 19.35
N ARG A 101 27.14 11.56 20.05
CA ARG A 101 27.11 11.73 21.51
C ARG A 101 26.76 10.47 22.29
N GLY A 102 26.37 9.34 21.58
CA GLY A 102 25.96 8.12 22.22
C GLY A 102 24.54 8.16 22.82
N GLU A 103 23.74 9.14 22.48
CA GLU A 103 22.35 9.29 22.96
C GLU A 103 21.43 8.25 22.31
N MET A 104 21.80 7.79 21.09
CA MET A 104 21.09 6.74 20.34
C MET A 104 22.07 5.96 19.48
N THR A 105 21.70 4.73 19.13
CA THR A 105 22.52 3.83 18.29
C THR A 105 21.98 3.69 16.87
N LYS A 106 20.67 3.89 16.71
CA LYS A 106 19.98 3.79 15.42
C LYS A 106 18.71 4.62 15.44
N VAL A 107 18.44 5.26 14.32
CA VAL A 107 17.19 6.01 14.07
C VAL A 107 16.72 5.72 12.66
N VAL A 108 15.43 5.54 12.49
CA VAL A 108 14.77 5.51 11.17
C VAL A 108 14.17 6.89 10.93
N ALA A 109 14.71 7.59 9.95
CA ALA A 109 14.20 8.89 9.54
C ALA A 109 13.16 8.72 8.44
N SER A 110 12.15 9.57 8.44
CA SER A 110 11.15 9.68 7.40
C SER A 110 10.86 11.12 7.03
N ARG A 111 10.46 11.34 5.80
CA ARG A 111 9.97 12.64 5.33
C ARG A 111 8.77 12.47 4.42
N GLU A 112 7.99 13.52 4.30
CA GLU A 112 6.91 13.62 3.32
C GLU A 112 7.38 14.49 2.15
N VAL A 113 7.11 14.03 0.93
CA VAL A 113 7.37 14.80 -0.30
C VAL A 113 6.05 14.90 -1.07
N GLN A 114 5.70 16.13 -1.47
CA GLN A 114 4.46 16.39 -2.20
C GLN A 114 4.75 16.63 -3.68
N PHE A 115 3.95 16.01 -4.51
CA PHE A 115 3.99 16.18 -5.95
C PHE A 115 2.62 16.60 -6.47
N THR A 116 2.64 17.46 -7.48
CA THR A 116 1.43 17.86 -8.22
C THR A 116 1.58 17.53 -9.70
N SER A 117 0.47 17.23 -10.33
CA SER A 117 0.36 17.03 -11.77
C SER A 117 -0.80 17.86 -12.33
N ASP A 118 -0.65 18.32 -13.56
CA ASP A 118 -1.71 19.06 -14.26
C ASP A 118 -2.86 18.14 -14.74
N THR A 119 -2.64 16.83 -14.67
CA THR A 119 -3.65 15.80 -14.95
C THR A 119 -3.86 14.91 -13.74
N PRO A 120 -5.08 14.37 -13.52
CA PRO A 120 -5.32 13.42 -12.44
C PRO A 120 -4.38 12.21 -12.52
N PHE A 121 -3.89 11.75 -11.39
CA PHE A 121 -3.10 10.53 -11.33
C PHE A 121 -3.96 9.31 -11.70
N ASN A 122 -3.44 8.49 -12.61
CA ASN A 122 -4.07 7.21 -12.94
C ASN A 122 -3.60 6.13 -11.95
N VAL A 123 -4.46 5.81 -11.00
CA VAL A 123 -4.15 4.85 -9.92
C VAL A 123 -3.83 3.45 -10.48
N ALA A 124 -4.55 3.00 -11.51
CA ALA A 124 -4.29 1.69 -12.12
C ALA A 124 -2.89 1.63 -12.74
N SER A 125 -2.48 2.69 -13.44
CA SER A 125 -1.12 2.79 -14.00
C SER A 125 -0.05 2.81 -12.90
N ILE A 126 -0.30 3.50 -11.78
CA ILE A 126 0.61 3.52 -10.64
C ILE A 126 0.74 2.12 -10.02
N LEU A 127 -0.38 1.43 -9.78
CA LEU A 127 -0.37 0.08 -9.21
C LEU A 127 0.34 -0.92 -10.14
N THR A 128 0.11 -0.85 -11.45
CA THR A 128 0.80 -1.68 -12.44
C THR A 128 2.32 -1.47 -12.36
N ASN A 129 2.74 -0.22 -12.32
CA ASN A 129 4.17 0.13 -12.20
C ASN A 129 4.76 -0.38 -10.88
N LEU A 130 4.04 -0.28 -9.77
CA LEU A 130 4.48 -0.83 -8.49
C LEU A 130 4.65 -2.35 -8.54
N VAL A 131 3.72 -3.07 -9.16
CA VAL A 131 3.80 -4.54 -9.35
C VAL A 131 5.02 -4.91 -10.18
N GLU A 132 5.26 -4.23 -11.28
CA GLU A 132 6.38 -4.54 -12.19
C GLU A 132 7.75 -4.28 -11.56
N ASN A 133 7.86 -3.23 -10.75
CA ASN A 133 9.14 -2.80 -10.19
C ASN A 133 9.41 -3.31 -8.76
N ASN A 134 8.42 -3.92 -8.10
CA ASN A 134 8.55 -4.39 -6.72
C ASN A 134 8.06 -5.84 -6.57
N PRO A 135 8.69 -6.83 -7.21
CA PRO A 135 8.20 -8.21 -7.27
C PRO A 135 8.14 -8.92 -5.90
N ASN A 136 8.85 -8.42 -4.91
CA ASN A 136 8.91 -8.99 -3.56
C ASN A 136 8.09 -8.21 -2.53
N CYS A 137 7.24 -7.29 -2.98
CA CYS A 137 6.42 -6.46 -2.11
C CYS A 137 4.94 -6.84 -2.18
N PHE A 138 4.22 -6.58 -1.11
CA PHE A 138 2.77 -6.51 -1.12
C PHE A 138 2.36 -5.17 -1.72
N ILE A 139 1.69 -5.23 -2.86
CA ILE A 139 1.16 -4.05 -3.53
C ILE A 139 -0.29 -3.89 -3.10
N PHE A 140 -0.66 -2.71 -2.69
CA PHE A 140 -2.02 -2.42 -2.26
C PHE A 140 -2.49 -1.05 -2.74
N GLY A 141 -3.79 -0.92 -2.93
CA GLY A 141 -4.49 0.33 -3.15
C GLY A 141 -5.78 0.34 -2.35
N TYR A 142 -6.00 1.39 -1.61
CA TYR A 142 -7.22 1.63 -0.84
C TYR A 142 -7.80 2.98 -1.23
N GLU A 143 -9.02 2.97 -1.74
CA GLU A 143 -9.71 4.18 -2.17
C GLU A 143 -10.93 4.45 -1.30
N LYS A 144 -11.04 5.69 -0.85
CA LYS A 144 -12.18 6.17 -0.10
C LYS A 144 -12.37 7.67 -0.31
N ASP A 145 -13.61 8.09 -0.58
CA ASP A 145 -13.99 9.49 -0.74
C ASP A 145 -13.11 10.27 -1.73
N GLY A 146 -12.77 9.62 -2.86
CA GLY A 146 -11.94 10.21 -3.93
C GLY A 146 -10.47 10.38 -3.58
N ARG A 147 -10.02 9.77 -2.48
CA ARG A 147 -8.61 9.69 -2.08
C ARG A 147 -8.14 8.26 -2.17
N THR A 148 -6.93 8.06 -2.68
CA THR A 148 -6.36 6.72 -2.81
C THR A 148 -5.04 6.65 -2.06
N PHE A 149 -4.93 5.65 -1.21
CA PHE A 149 -3.68 5.27 -0.56
C PHE A 149 -3.11 4.05 -1.26
N VAL A 150 -1.91 4.18 -1.83
CA VAL A 150 -1.23 3.09 -2.54
C VAL A 150 0.13 2.84 -1.92
N GLY A 151 0.60 1.61 -2.01
CA GLY A 151 1.91 1.29 -1.49
C GLY A 151 2.46 -0.04 -1.98
N ALA A 152 3.78 -0.18 -1.79
CA ALA A 152 4.53 -1.41 -1.97
C ALA A 152 5.30 -1.68 -0.67
N SER A 153 4.93 -2.71 0.07
CA SER A 153 5.55 -3.06 1.34
C SER A 153 6.20 -4.44 1.28
N PRO A 154 7.49 -4.56 1.55
CA PRO A 154 8.15 -5.85 1.69
C PRO A 154 7.90 -6.48 3.06
N GLU A 155 7.31 -5.74 3.99
CA GLU A 155 7.22 -6.10 5.40
C GLU A 155 5.84 -6.67 5.75
N ILE A 156 5.86 -7.75 6.51
CA ILE A 156 4.66 -8.34 7.12
C ILE A 156 4.71 -7.99 8.60
N LEU A 157 3.76 -7.17 9.07
CA LEU A 157 3.64 -6.85 10.48
C LEU A 157 3.42 -8.12 11.31
N VAL A 158 2.42 -8.91 10.93
CA VAL A 158 2.13 -10.20 11.54
C VAL A 158 1.35 -11.08 10.57
N ARG A 159 1.72 -12.35 10.51
CA ARG A 159 0.93 -13.39 9.85
C ARG A 159 0.59 -14.46 10.88
N HIS A 160 -0.68 -14.76 11.00
CA HIS A 160 -1.18 -15.84 11.85
C HIS A 160 -1.85 -16.91 10.98
N ARG A 161 -1.40 -18.15 11.09
CA ARG A 161 -2.00 -19.30 10.41
C ARG A 161 -2.05 -20.50 11.33
N GLY A 162 -3.23 -20.89 11.78
CA GLY A 162 -3.38 -21.97 12.76
C GLY A 162 -2.69 -21.64 14.08
N SER A 163 -1.67 -22.40 14.46
CA SER A 163 -0.86 -22.15 15.65
C SER A 163 0.43 -21.37 15.38
N GLU A 164 0.69 -21.01 14.13
CA GLU A 164 1.91 -20.32 13.73
C GLU A 164 1.70 -18.82 13.68
N ILE A 165 2.60 -18.06 14.27
CA ILE A 165 2.69 -16.62 14.19
C ILE A 165 4.03 -16.25 13.57
N LEU A 166 4.00 -15.43 12.54
CA LEU A 166 5.17 -14.92 11.86
C LEU A 166 5.15 -13.39 11.89
N SER A 167 6.24 -12.78 12.26
CA SER A 167 6.45 -11.33 12.22
C SER A 167 7.86 -11.04 11.73
N TYR A 168 8.01 -10.00 10.94
CA TYR A 168 9.31 -9.53 10.47
C TYR A 168 9.62 -8.16 11.04
N ALA A 169 10.91 -7.92 11.27
CA ALA A 169 11.41 -6.59 11.54
C ALA A 169 12.50 -6.30 10.49
N LEU A 170 12.15 -5.49 9.50
CA LEU A 170 13.02 -5.14 8.40
C LEU A 170 13.59 -3.73 8.59
N ALA A 171 14.84 -3.56 8.18
CA ALA A 171 15.47 -2.25 8.11
C ALA A 171 16.48 -2.24 6.96
N GLY A 172 16.44 -1.16 6.18
CA GLY A 172 17.41 -0.92 5.12
C GLY A 172 18.71 -0.35 5.67
N THR A 173 19.82 -0.69 5.02
CA THR A 173 21.13 -0.07 5.27
C THR A 173 21.78 0.22 3.93
N ALA A 174 22.31 1.41 3.79
CA ALA A 174 23.12 1.78 2.64
C ALA A 174 24.56 2.09 3.10
N PRO A 175 25.58 1.80 2.27
CA PRO A 175 26.94 2.24 2.55
C PRO A 175 26.99 3.76 2.56
N LYS A 176 27.89 4.28 3.34
CA LYS A 176 28.22 5.72 3.31
C LYS A 176 29.12 5.95 2.11
N ASP A 177 28.70 6.81 1.18
CA ASP A 177 29.52 7.30 0.06
C ASP A 177 30.62 8.23 0.55
#